data_ab09f935a87fd0ab1a2b7f20410a2c2b
#
_entry.id   ab09f935a87fd0ab1a2b7f20410a2c2b
#
_cell.length_a   1.000
_cell.length_b   1.000
_cell.length_c   1.000
_cell.angle_alpha   90.00
_cell.angle_beta   90.00
_cell.angle_gamma   90.00
#
_symmetry.space_group_name_H-M   'P 1'
#
loop_
_entity.id
_entity.type
_entity.pdbx_description
1 polymer ?
#
loop_
_entity_poly.entity_id
_entity_poly.type
_entity_poly.pdbx_seq_one_letter_code
_entity_poly.pdbx_strand_id
1 'polypeptide(L)'
;MRWPARPRPRSLRSRLVLIAGLLATCAVVLCQIAGLTVVRTWLTDQVDDRLSHFRPPADAYRDIGDDGTPGPPDGNAPLPSDYRVYFYGQDGHLLRASLGNGDGPGPRLPAKADDLHLDTEKPRTVESEDSSGSDWRVIDHAGPDGMHAVVALPLDTVDGATTKLLWLSVVLGISVAGGVVVLGNAAVRLGLRPLTRVERTAQRITEGAPELSVPITDPDTEVGRLSLALNTMLDRLRTALHRAETSEQQLRCFMADAGHELRTPLTAIQGFAELLLDEPRMSDLRRHEAHALINHNAERMSRLVDDLFLLATLGDTPLPHRETVDLLSLAADAIATTAVRHPRRSITLEPLLSRSGGDEHGLDIVETSGDPHQLAQVLGNLLSNACAHTPDGTRVRVRVGNAHAGEHGCGTDRPDRVRTGPPPAPGTPVGVIEVADSGPGLAPDQAAHVFDRFYRAERPGPRTQSGSGLGLAIAAAITEAHAGRLELDTRPGEGCTFRLLLPEFPDRVSV
;
A
#
# COMPACT_ATOMS: atom_id res chain seq x y z
N MET A 1 -19.86 -46.52 -2.17
CA MET A 1 -19.44 -45.93 -0.89
C MET A 1 -19.05 -44.48 -1.12
N ARG A 2 -19.94 -43.52 -0.87
CA ARG A 2 -19.67 -42.07 -1.04
C ARG A 2 -19.01 -41.57 0.25
N TRP A 3 -17.76 -41.13 0.15
CA TRP A 3 -17.06 -40.46 1.22
C TRP A 3 -17.79 -39.14 1.58
N PRO A 4 -17.99 -38.83 2.88
CA PRO A 4 -18.59 -37.57 3.26
C PRO A 4 -17.67 -36.41 2.80
N ALA A 5 -18.27 -35.42 2.15
CA ALA A 5 -17.59 -34.22 1.70
C ALA A 5 -16.84 -33.57 2.88
N ARG A 6 -15.52 -33.41 2.75
CA ARG A 6 -14.70 -32.66 3.71
C ARG A 6 -15.34 -31.28 3.92
N PRO A 7 -15.52 -30.84 5.15
CA PRO A 7 -16.06 -29.51 5.40
C PRO A 7 -15.11 -28.50 4.77
N ARG A 8 -15.65 -27.67 3.87
CA ARG A 8 -14.94 -26.54 3.26
C ARG A 8 -14.23 -25.73 4.35
N PRO A 9 -13.01 -25.22 4.12
CA PRO A 9 -12.33 -24.40 5.11
C PRO A 9 -13.23 -23.22 5.47
N ARG A 10 -13.69 -23.23 6.72
CA ARG A 10 -14.57 -22.19 7.25
C ARG A 10 -13.85 -20.88 7.11
N SER A 11 -14.50 -19.90 6.48
CA SER A 11 -13.95 -18.54 6.33
C SER A 11 -13.52 -18.01 7.71
N LEU A 12 -12.51 -17.16 7.77
CA LEU A 12 -12.05 -16.50 9.01
C LEU A 12 -13.24 -15.95 9.82
N ARG A 13 -14.23 -15.43 9.10
CA ARG A 13 -15.50 -14.95 9.61
C ARG A 13 -16.26 -16.01 10.41
N SER A 14 -16.44 -17.22 9.86
CA SER A 14 -17.19 -18.28 10.55
C SER A 14 -16.47 -18.77 11.81
N ARG A 15 -15.13 -18.74 11.81
CA ARG A 15 -14.32 -19.08 12.98
C ARG A 15 -14.46 -18.04 14.09
N LEU A 16 -14.40 -16.75 13.77
CA LEU A 16 -14.56 -15.67 14.75
C LEU A 16 -15.94 -15.68 15.40
N VAL A 17 -17.00 -15.83 14.60
CA VAL A 17 -18.38 -15.91 15.13
C VAL A 17 -18.56 -17.15 16.01
N LEU A 18 -18.01 -18.31 15.63
CA LEU A 18 -18.06 -19.51 16.42
C LEU A 18 -17.32 -19.39 17.75
N ILE A 19 -16.12 -18.83 17.74
CA ILE A 19 -15.32 -18.64 18.98
C ILE A 19 -16.04 -17.65 19.90
N ALA A 20 -16.50 -16.50 19.39
CA ALA A 20 -17.22 -15.52 20.19
C ALA A 20 -18.53 -16.08 20.74
N GLY A 21 -19.28 -16.83 19.93
CA GLY A 21 -20.51 -17.51 20.35
C GLY A 21 -20.26 -18.57 21.43
N LEU A 22 -19.22 -19.38 21.27
CA LEU A 22 -18.84 -20.39 22.26
C LEU A 22 -18.46 -19.76 23.60
N LEU A 23 -17.60 -18.72 23.57
CA LEU A 23 -17.16 -18.02 24.77
C LEU A 23 -18.34 -17.36 25.51
N ALA A 24 -19.24 -16.69 24.75
CA ALA A 24 -20.40 -16.06 25.32
C ALA A 24 -21.37 -17.11 25.94
N THR A 25 -21.59 -18.24 25.26
CA THR A 25 -22.41 -19.33 25.77
C THR A 25 -21.82 -19.94 27.03
N CYS A 26 -20.51 -20.22 27.06
CA CYS A 26 -19.83 -20.70 28.26
C CYS A 26 -19.96 -19.71 29.43
N ALA A 27 -19.76 -18.42 29.20
CA ALA A 27 -19.89 -17.40 30.23
C ALA A 27 -21.31 -17.34 30.81
N VAL A 28 -22.33 -17.39 29.95
CA VAL A 28 -23.75 -17.40 30.34
C VAL A 28 -24.07 -18.65 31.17
N VAL A 29 -23.64 -19.84 30.72
CA VAL A 29 -23.87 -21.11 31.45
C VAL A 29 -23.20 -21.09 32.82
N LEU A 30 -21.96 -20.64 32.93
CA LEU A 30 -21.27 -20.51 34.20
C LEU A 30 -21.98 -19.55 35.16
N CYS A 31 -22.42 -18.40 34.66
CA CYS A 31 -23.17 -17.42 35.44
C CYS A 31 -24.51 -17.99 35.94
N GLN A 32 -25.22 -18.75 35.08
CA GLN A 32 -26.48 -19.41 35.44
C GLN A 32 -26.29 -20.51 36.51
N ILE A 33 -25.26 -21.35 36.37
CA ILE A 33 -24.94 -22.35 37.39
C ILE A 33 -24.62 -21.70 38.72
N ALA A 34 -23.78 -20.66 38.72
CA ALA A 34 -23.43 -19.94 39.93
C ALA A 34 -24.68 -19.27 40.57
N GLY A 35 -25.51 -18.62 39.76
CA GLY A 35 -26.76 -17.98 40.22
C GLY A 35 -27.73 -19.02 40.84
N LEU A 36 -27.94 -20.14 40.17
CA LEU A 36 -28.83 -21.21 40.66
C LEU A 36 -28.30 -21.84 41.99
N THR A 37 -27.00 -22.07 42.09
CA THR A 37 -26.39 -22.59 43.34
C THR A 37 -26.58 -21.60 44.49
N VAL A 38 -26.30 -20.34 44.28
CA VAL A 38 -26.45 -19.29 45.31
C VAL A 38 -27.91 -19.19 45.77
N VAL A 39 -28.88 -19.14 44.82
CA VAL A 39 -30.30 -19.04 45.19
C VAL A 39 -30.76 -20.28 45.92
N ARG A 40 -30.39 -21.48 45.45
CA ARG A 40 -30.75 -22.73 46.13
C ARG A 40 -30.21 -22.77 47.54
N THR A 41 -28.92 -22.47 47.75
CA THR A 41 -28.29 -22.42 49.08
C THR A 41 -29.02 -21.40 49.97
N TRP A 42 -29.27 -20.19 49.48
CA TRP A 42 -29.96 -19.18 50.25
C TRP A 42 -31.39 -19.58 50.66
N LEU A 43 -32.15 -20.20 49.75
CA LEU A 43 -33.50 -20.69 50.08
C LEU A 43 -33.45 -21.86 51.07
N THR A 44 -32.46 -22.74 50.96
CA THR A 44 -32.30 -23.84 51.94
C THR A 44 -31.90 -23.31 53.31
N ASP A 45 -30.96 -22.33 53.37
CA ASP A 45 -30.57 -21.69 54.62
C ASP A 45 -31.77 -21.00 55.29
N GLN A 46 -32.69 -20.39 54.52
CA GLN A 46 -33.90 -19.77 55.02
C GLN A 46 -34.87 -20.82 55.62
N VAL A 47 -34.94 -22.03 55.03
CA VAL A 47 -35.71 -23.14 55.57
C VAL A 47 -35.06 -23.65 56.88
N ASP A 48 -33.76 -23.76 56.88
CA ASP A 48 -33.01 -24.18 58.08
C ASP A 48 -33.20 -23.17 59.26
N ASP A 49 -33.15 -21.87 58.96
CA ASP A 49 -33.39 -20.84 59.97
C ASP A 49 -34.82 -20.94 60.54
N ARG A 50 -35.82 -21.15 59.68
CA ARG A 50 -37.23 -21.37 60.16
C ARG A 50 -37.34 -22.61 61.03
N LEU A 51 -36.70 -23.72 60.61
CA LEU A 51 -36.71 -24.97 61.39
C LEU A 51 -36.05 -24.83 62.74
N SER A 52 -34.92 -24.16 62.82
CA SER A 52 -34.18 -23.94 64.11
C SER A 52 -34.91 -23.09 65.13
N HIS A 53 -35.69 -22.12 64.64
CA HIS A 53 -36.48 -21.25 65.50
C HIS A 53 -37.85 -21.83 65.92
N PHE A 54 -38.30 -22.89 65.27
CA PHE A 54 -39.57 -23.51 65.63
C PHE A 54 -39.35 -24.61 66.65
N ARG A 55 -39.94 -24.49 67.83
CA ARG A 55 -39.97 -25.52 68.87
C ARG A 55 -41.41 -26.03 69.07
N PRO A 56 -41.59 -27.36 69.09
CA PRO A 56 -42.90 -27.91 69.39
C PRO A 56 -43.38 -27.42 70.78
N PRO A 57 -44.64 -27.06 70.94
CA PRO A 57 -45.17 -26.65 72.21
C PRO A 57 -45.09 -27.76 73.23
N ALA A 58 -44.77 -27.44 74.48
CA ALA A 58 -44.60 -28.42 75.57
C ALA A 58 -45.86 -29.26 75.82
N ASP A 59 -46.98 -28.74 75.50
CA ASP A 59 -48.29 -29.44 75.64
C ASP A 59 -48.44 -30.58 74.64
N ALA A 60 -47.82 -30.47 73.44
CA ALA A 60 -47.83 -31.52 72.43
C ALA A 60 -47.20 -32.84 72.91
N TYR A 61 -46.25 -32.76 73.85
CA TYR A 61 -45.62 -33.97 74.46
C TYR A 61 -46.50 -34.65 75.54
N ARG A 62 -47.40 -33.87 76.18
CA ARG A 62 -48.27 -34.35 77.21
C ARG A 62 -49.52 -35.04 76.73
N ASP A 63 -50.02 -34.62 75.56
CA ASP A 63 -51.26 -35.14 74.99
C ASP A 63 -51.06 -36.42 74.16
N ILE A 64 -49.85 -36.93 74.18
CA ILE A 64 -49.57 -38.28 73.58
C ILE A 64 -50.10 -39.32 74.56
N GLY A 65 -51.30 -39.89 74.34
CA GLY A 65 -51.88 -40.95 75.18
C GLY A 65 -51.08 -42.24 75.13
N ASP A 66 -51.41 -43.16 76.03
CA ASP A 66 -50.75 -44.50 76.15
C ASP A 66 -50.83 -45.30 74.84
N ASP A 67 -51.72 -45.01 73.96
CA ASP A 67 -51.89 -45.63 72.62
C ASP A 67 -51.15 -44.83 71.49
N GLY A 68 -50.31 -43.83 71.82
CA GLY A 68 -49.49 -43.05 70.88
C GLY A 68 -50.29 -42.21 69.89
N THR A 69 -51.56 -41.94 70.19
CA THR A 69 -52.36 -40.97 69.38
C THR A 69 -52.36 -39.60 70.08
N PRO A 70 -52.02 -38.52 69.40
CA PRO A 70 -52.14 -37.17 69.97
C PRO A 70 -53.63 -36.94 70.25
N GLY A 71 -53.96 -36.45 71.48
CA GLY A 71 -55.25 -35.85 71.73
C GLY A 71 -55.42 -34.57 70.83
N PRO A 72 -56.63 -34.16 70.57
CA PRO A 72 -56.82 -32.89 69.85
C PRO A 72 -56.17 -31.78 70.66
N PRO A 73 -55.31 -30.97 70.06
CA PRO A 73 -54.65 -29.89 70.77
C PRO A 73 -55.73 -28.95 71.37
N ASP A 74 -55.77 -28.83 72.71
CA ASP A 74 -56.62 -27.89 73.35
C ASP A 74 -56.23 -26.48 72.96
N GLY A 75 -57.03 -25.91 72.09
CA GLY A 75 -57.15 -24.51 71.84
C GLY A 75 -56.00 -23.83 71.04
N ASN A 76 -56.33 -23.52 69.85
CA ASN A 76 -55.98 -22.27 69.14
C ASN A 76 -54.52 -21.91 68.88
N ALA A 77 -53.58 -22.83 68.79
CA ALA A 77 -52.30 -22.54 68.14
C ALA A 77 -52.19 -23.44 66.90
N PRO A 78 -52.72 -23.06 65.73
CA PRO A 78 -52.50 -23.80 64.52
C PRO A 78 -50.99 -23.77 64.25
N LEU A 79 -50.38 -24.96 64.05
CA LEU A 79 -49.05 -25.04 63.46
C LEU A 79 -49.06 -24.24 62.16
N PRO A 80 -48.03 -23.53 61.84
CA PRO A 80 -47.89 -22.97 60.54
C PRO A 80 -48.15 -24.08 59.53
N SER A 81 -48.99 -23.85 58.50
CA SER A 81 -49.58 -24.87 57.60
C SER A 81 -48.62 -25.86 56.98
N ASP A 82 -47.36 -25.57 56.97
CA ASP A 82 -46.33 -26.35 56.21
C ASP A 82 -45.49 -27.24 57.12
N TYR A 83 -45.59 -27.11 58.49
CA TYR A 83 -44.80 -27.87 59.43
C TYR A 83 -45.49 -29.21 59.74
N ARG A 84 -44.67 -30.28 59.82
CA ARG A 84 -45.06 -31.57 60.39
C ARG A 84 -44.13 -31.91 61.52
N VAL A 85 -44.70 -32.42 62.63
CA VAL A 85 -43.90 -32.86 63.80
C VAL A 85 -44.19 -34.30 64.04
N TYR A 86 -43.16 -35.10 64.10
CA TYR A 86 -43.19 -36.51 64.37
C TYR A 86 -42.51 -36.79 65.70
N PHE A 87 -43.05 -37.70 66.53
CA PHE A 87 -42.56 -37.95 67.82
C PHE A 87 -41.97 -39.38 67.94
N TYR A 88 -40.88 -39.47 68.64
CA TYR A 88 -40.29 -40.73 69.08
C TYR A 88 -40.43 -40.87 70.59
N GLY A 89 -40.89 -42.08 71.02
CA GLY A 89 -41.09 -42.39 72.41
C GLY A 89 -39.79 -42.53 73.24
N GLN A 90 -39.90 -42.73 74.55
CA GLN A 90 -38.74 -42.94 75.43
C GLN A 90 -37.95 -44.22 75.06
N ASP A 91 -38.57 -45.17 74.37
CA ASP A 91 -37.99 -46.39 73.80
C ASP A 91 -37.28 -46.14 72.48
N GLY A 92 -37.26 -44.88 71.97
CA GLY A 92 -36.67 -44.50 70.72
C GLY A 92 -37.46 -44.88 69.44
N HIS A 93 -38.68 -45.49 69.60
CA HIS A 93 -39.51 -45.85 68.46
C HIS A 93 -40.37 -44.68 67.93
N LEU A 94 -40.54 -44.65 66.62
CA LEU A 94 -41.43 -43.64 65.97
C LEU A 94 -42.85 -43.92 66.39
N LEU A 95 -43.49 -42.91 66.99
CA LEU A 95 -44.91 -42.99 67.36
C LEU A 95 -45.78 -42.65 66.13
N ARG A 96 -46.98 -43.24 66.09
CA ARG A 96 -47.91 -42.98 64.95
C ARG A 96 -48.52 -41.60 65.01
N ALA A 97 -48.22 -40.83 66.03
CA ALA A 97 -48.72 -39.52 66.28
C ALA A 97 -47.91 -38.49 65.47
N SER A 98 -48.53 -37.69 64.61
CA SER A 98 -47.91 -36.52 63.98
C SER A 98 -48.80 -35.34 64.16
N LEU A 99 -48.20 -34.16 64.37
CA LEU A 99 -48.90 -32.88 64.33
C LEU A 99 -48.65 -32.25 62.95
N GLY A 100 -49.71 -31.59 62.43
CA GLY A 100 -49.68 -30.85 61.17
C GLY A 100 -50.69 -31.31 60.17
N ASN A 101 -51.27 -30.38 59.43
CA ASN A 101 -52.41 -30.56 58.53
C ASN A 101 -51.99 -30.79 57.06
N GLY A 102 -51.20 -31.77 56.83
CA GLY A 102 -50.78 -32.04 55.42
C GLY A 102 -51.37 -33.32 54.87
N ASP A 103 -52.22 -33.21 53.84
CA ASP A 103 -52.81 -34.36 53.13
C ASP A 103 -51.86 -35.08 52.14
N GLY A 104 -50.54 -34.79 52.17
CA GLY A 104 -49.55 -35.37 51.26
C GLY A 104 -48.61 -36.35 51.94
N PRO A 105 -47.74 -37.05 51.15
CA PRO A 105 -46.71 -37.94 51.67
C PRO A 105 -45.75 -37.20 52.62
N GLY A 106 -45.37 -37.85 53.70
CA GLY A 106 -44.45 -37.34 54.72
C GLY A 106 -42.97 -37.59 54.39
N PRO A 107 -42.06 -37.16 55.27
CA PRO A 107 -40.66 -37.57 55.19
C PRO A 107 -40.50 -39.06 55.53
N ARG A 108 -39.64 -39.75 54.81
CA ARG A 108 -39.27 -41.14 55.10
C ARG A 108 -38.39 -41.18 56.36
N LEU A 109 -39.07 -41.33 57.52
CA LEU A 109 -38.37 -41.42 58.81
C LEU A 109 -38.10 -42.87 59.22
N PRO A 110 -36.93 -43.21 59.79
CA PRO A 110 -36.65 -44.55 60.28
C PRO A 110 -37.50 -44.87 61.51
N ALA A 111 -37.68 -46.12 61.73
CA ALA A 111 -38.50 -46.61 62.86
C ALA A 111 -37.84 -46.32 64.23
N LYS A 112 -36.54 -46.11 64.27
CA LYS A 112 -35.77 -45.81 65.54
C LYS A 112 -35.11 -44.45 65.42
N ALA A 113 -35.10 -43.63 66.43
CA ALA A 113 -34.48 -42.33 66.55
C ALA A 113 -32.92 -42.43 66.34
N ASP A 114 -32.28 -43.49 66.83
CA ASP A 114 -30.84 -43.73 66.66
C ASP A 114 -30.43 -43.91 65.20
N ASP A 115 -31.31 -44.44 64.36
CA ASP A 115 -31.07 -44.64 62.91
C ASP A 115 -31.22 -43.30 62.09
N LEU A 116 -31.76 -42.24 62.65
CA LEU A 116 -31.89 -40.93 62.00
C LEU A 116 -30.53 -40.31 61.85
N HIS A 117 -29.52 -40.64 62.65
CA HIS A 117 -28.18 -40.02 62.61
C HIS A 117 -28.22 -38.53 62.54
N LEU A 118 -29.19 -37.90 63.19
CA LEU A 118 -29.32 -36.44 63.28
C LEU A 118 -28.45 -35.93 64.41
N ASP A 119 -27.54 -34.99 64.11
CA ASP A 119 -26.94 -34.17 65.16
C ASP A 119 -28.06 -33.28 65.75
N THR A 120 -28.22 -33.29 67.04
CA THR A 120 -29.20 -32.42 67.70
C THR A 120 -28.98 -30.98 67.26
N GLU A 121 -30.08 -30.33 66.78
CA GLU A 121 -30.10 -28.95 66.34
C GLU A 121 -29.48 -28.68 64.93
N LYS A 122 -29.10 -29.70 64.10
CA LYS A 122 -28.69 -29.46 62.73
C LYS A 122 -29.68 -30.01 61.72
N PRO A 123 -30.25 -29.13 60.87
CA PRO A 123 -31.21 -29.58 59.84
C PRO A 123 -30.55 -30.51 58.80
N ARG A 124 -31.30 -31.57 58.41
CA ARG A 124 -30.87 -32.54 57.40
C ARG A 124 -31.96 -32.76 56.37
N THR A 125 -31.55 -33.06 55.13
CA THR A 125 -32.50 -33.44 54.07
C THR A 125 -32.81 -34.91 54.12
N VAL A 126 -34.08 -35.27 54.10
CA VAL A 126 -34.61 -36.63 54.10
C VAL A 126 -35.53 -36.77 52.89
N GLU A 127 -35.49 -37.95 52.25
CA GLU A 127 -36.37 -38.26 51.12
C GLU A 127 -37.86 -38.30 51.54
N SER A 128 -38.77 -38.02 50.60
CA SER A 128 -40.18 -38.22 50.81
C SER A 128 -40.53 -39.73 50.86
N GLU A 129 -41.59 -40.08 51.56
CA GLU A 129 -42.18 -41.44 51.52
C GLU A 129 -42.60 -41.83 50.13
N ASP A 130 -43.12 -40.89 49.35
CA ASP A 130 -43.41 -41.10 47.94
C ASP A 130 -42.21 -40.57 47.09
N SER A 131 -41.72 -41.46 46.25
CA SER A 131 -40.57 -41.15 45.36
C SER A 131 -40.85 -40.01 44.36
N SER A 132 -42.08 -39.56 44.22
CA SER A 132 -42.46 -38.42 43.37
C SER A 132 -42.58 -37.13 44.15
N GLY A 133 -42.52 -37.12 45.47
CA GLY A 133 -42.60 -35.93 46.32
C GLY A 133 -41.26 -35.22 46.46
N SER A 134 -41.33 -33.92 46.79
CA SER A 134 -40.13 -33.14 47.15
C SER A 134 -39.54 -33.62 48.43
N ASP A 135 -38.20 -33.50 48.54
CA ASP A 135 -37.47 -33.83 49.76
C ASP A 135 -37.92 -32.97 50.94
N TRP A 136 -37.69 -33.48 52.12
CA TRP A 136 -38.03 -32.82 53.38
C TRP A 136 -36.76 -32.37 54.12
N ARG A 137 -36.86 -31.22 54.75
CA ARG A 137 -35.84 -30.73 55.65
C ARG A 137 -36.31 -31.01 57.08
N VAL A 138 -35.50 -31.75 57.84
CA VAL A 138 -35.87 -32.19 59.18
C VAL A 138 -34.81 -31.78 60.21
N ILE A 139 -35.28 -31.47 61.42
CA ILE A 139 -34.45 -31.16 62.60
C ILE A 139 -34.95 -31.92 63.80
N ASP A 140 -34.06 -32.43 64.65
CA ASP A 140 -34.38 -33.13 65.90
C ASP A 140 -34.34 -32.15 67.07
N HIS A 141 -35.36 -32.14 67.89
CA HIS A 141 -35.44 -31.45 69.16
C HIS A 141 -35.62 -32.44 70.31
N ALA A 142 -34.73 -32.36 71.28
CA ALA A 142 -34.88 -33.17 72.52
C ALA A 142 -36.08 -32.62 73.30
N GLY A 143 -37.02 -33.49 73.59
CA GLY A 143 -38.21 -33.29 74.43
C GLY A 143 -37.98 -33.69 75.88
N PRO A 144 -39.03 -33.53 76.73
CA PRO A 144 -39.02 -34.02 78.09
C PRO A 144 -38.99 -35.58 78.17
N ASP A 145 -38.46 -36.05 79.27
CA ASP A 145 -38.44 -37.53 79.59
C ASP A 145 -37.76 -38.46 78.56
N GLY A 146 -36.80 -37.88 77.75
CA GLY A 146 -36.09 -38.71 76.76
C GLY A 146 -36.83 -38.87 75.45
N MET A 147 -37.93 -38.20 75.23
CA MET A 147 -38.64 -38.19 73.95
C MET A 147 -37.93 -37.27 73.01
N HIS A 148 -38.06 -37.54 71.70
CA HIS A 148 -37.56 -36.67 70.59
C HIS A 148 -38.72 -36.25 69.71
N ALA A 149 -38.64 -35.04 69.24
CA ALA A 149 -39.59 -34.46 68.22
C ALA A 149 -38.84 -34.06 66.99
N VAL A 150 -39.12 -34.72 65.90
CA VAL A 150 -38.58 -34.36 64.58
C VAL A 150 -39.54 -33.42 63.86
N VAL A 151 -39.11 -32.19 63.69
CA VAL A 151 -39.80 -31.16 62.95
C VAL A 151 -39.37 -31.23 61.48
N ALA A 152 -40.37 -31.33 60.61
CA ALA A 152 -40.15 -31.48 59.17
C ALA A 152 -40.80 -30.33 58.37
N LEU A 153 -40.09 -29.80 57.36
CA LEU A 153 -40.59 -28.81 56.44
C LEU A 153 -40.37 -29.28 54.98
N PRO A 154 -41.38 -29.25 54.11
CA PRO A 154 -41.23 -29.68 52.73
C PRO A 154 -40.38 -28.70 51.91
N LEU A 155 -39.53 -29.17 51.00
CA LEU A 155 -38.75 -28.38 50.09
C LEU A 155 -39.47 -28.05 48.75
N ASP A 156 -40.75 -28.36 48.65
CA ASP A 156 -41.56 -28.16 47.43
C ASP A 156 -41.54 -26.69 46.93
N THR A 157 -41.54 -25.71 47.85
CA THR A 157 -41.43 -24.30 47.49
C THR A 157 -40.05 -23.94 46.97
N VAL A 158 -38.99 -24.57 47.52
CA VAL A 158 -37.61 -24.41 47.06
C VAL A 158 -37.43 -25.05 45.68
N ASP A 159 -37.92 -26.31 45.52
CA ASP A 159 -37.81 -27.02 44.26
C ASP A 159 -38.66 -26.38 43.15
N GLY A 160 -39.84 -25.90 43.48
CA GLY A 160 -40.70 -25.16 42.57
C GLY A 160 -40.05 -23.82 42.10
N ALA A 161 -39.45 -23.08 43.04
CA ALA A 161 -38.72 -21.84 42.73
C ALA A 161 -37.50 -22.10 41.89
N THR A 162 -36.69 -23.11 42.26
CA THR A 162 -35.46 -23.48 41.51
C THR A 162 -35.77 -23.99 40.11
N THR A 163 -36.84 -24.78 39.95
CA THR A 163 -37.30 -25.25 38.62
C THR A 163 -37.76 -24.12 37.72
N LYS A 164 -38.55 -23.15 38.23
CA LYS A 164 -38.94 -21.94 37.48
C LYS A 164 -37.73 -21.10 37.06
N LEU A 165 -36.80 -20.90 37.99
CA LEU A 165 -35.55 -20.18 37.70
C LEU A 165 -34.72 -20.89 36.64
N LEU A 166 -34.65 -22.24 36.70
CA LEU A 166 -33.94 -23.03 35.69
C LEU A 166 -34.52 -22.83 34.28
N TRP A 167 -35.85 -22.96 34.17
CA TRP A 167 -36.50 -22.72 32.87
C TRP A 167 -36.32 -21.29 32.35
N LEU A 168 -36.44 -20.28 33.22
CA LEU A 168 -36.17 -18.89 32.86
C LEU A 168 -34.71 -18.71 32.39
N SER A 169 -33.79 -19.32 33.11
CA SER A 169 -32.35 -19.28 32.78
C SER A 169 -32.06 -19.95 31.43
N VAL A 170 -32.67 -21.09 31.14
CA VAL A 170 -32.52 -21.78 29.83
C VAL A 170 -33.05 -20.91 28.68
N VAL A 171 -34.25 -20.35 28.82
CA VAL A 171 -34.83 -19.45 27.81
C VAL A 171 -33.98 -18.22 27.58
N LEU A 172 -33.50 -17.60 28.67
CA LEU A 172 -32.58 -16.44 28.61
C LEU A 172 -31.25 -16.84 27.94
N GLY A 173 -30.69 -17.98 28.31
CA GLY A 173 -29.44 -18.48 27.74
C GLY A 173 -29.53 -18.70 26.22
N ILE A 174 -30.61 -19.34 25.76
CA ILE A 174 -30.87 -19.54 24.32
C ILE A 174 -31.04 -18.19 23.60
N SER A 175 -31.77 -17.25 24.20
CA SER A 175 -31.99 -15.91 23.62
C SER A 175 -30.70 -15.13 23.48
N VAL A 176 -29.84 -15.14 24.51
CA VAL A 176 -28.54 -14.47 24.48
C VAL A 176 -27.61 -15.13 23.47
N ALA A 177 -27.54 -16.46 23.44
CA ALA A 177 -26.72 -17.18 22.46
C ALA A 177 -27.16 -16.86 21.02
N GLY A 178 -28.46 -16.88 20.75
CA GLY A 178 -29.02 -16.48 19.45
C GLY A 178 -28.70 -15.03 19.09
N GLY A 179 -28.84 -14.11 20.02
CA GLY A 179 -28.49 -12.71 19.86
C GLY A 179 -27.01 -12.50 19.51
N VAL A 180 -26.11 -13.17 20.22
CA VAL A 180 -24.65 -13.11 19.95
C VAL A 180 -24.32 -13.64 18.55
N VAL A 181 -24.95 -14.73 18.12
CA VAL A 181 -24.73 -15.28 16.77
C VAL A 181 -25.23 -14.31 15.69
N VAL A 182 -26.41 -13.72 15.84
CA VAL A 182 -27.00 -12.78 14.88
C VAL A 182 -26.19 -11.49 14.81
N LEU A 183 -25.97 -10.84 15.96
CA LEU A 183 -25.25 -9.59 16.04
C LEU A 183 -23.76 -9.75 15.65
N GLY A 184 -23.11 -10.82 16.12
CA GLY A 184 -21.74 -11.15 15.75
C GLY A 184 -21.57 -11.38 14.25
N ASN A 185 -22.52 -12.12 13.62
CA ASN A 185 -22.52 -12.31 12.18
C ASN A 185 -22.75 -11.01 11.40
N ALA A 186 -23.63 -10.12 11.89
CA ALA A 186 -23.86 -8.80 11.31
C ALA A 186 -22.62 -7.91 11.46
N ALA A 187 -22.02 -7.84 12.64
CA ALA A 187 -20.83 -7.02 12.90
C ALA A 187 -19.64 -7.46 12.03
N VAL A 188 -19.38 -8.78 11.95
CA VAL A 188 -18.30 -9.31 11.09
C VAL A 188 -18.60 -9.07 9.60
N ARG A 189 -19.88 -9.13 9.17
CA ARG A 189 -20.26 -8.79 7.79
C ARG A 189 -19.96 -7.33 7.46
N LEU A 190 -20.32 -6.42 8.34
CA LEU A 190 -20.12 -4.99 8.14
C LEU A 190 -18.63 -4.64 8.19
N GLY A 191 -17.90 -5.16 9.16
CA GLY A 191 -16.46 -4.87 9.33
C GLY A 191 -15.57 -5.43 8.22
N LEU A 192 -15.91 -6.59 7.62
CA LEU A 192 -15.13 -7.20 6.54
C LEU A 192 -15.61 -6.80 5.11
N ARG A 193 -16.68 -6.03 4.99
CA ARG A 193 -17.20 -5.59 3.69
C ARG A 193 -16.20 -4.74 2.89
N PRO A 194 -15.43 -3.82 3.49
CA PRO A 194 -14.39 -3.11 2.78
C PRO A 194 -13.31 -4.02 2.20
N LEU A 195 -12.86 -5.02 2.95
CA LEU A 195 -11.82 -5.96 2.50
C LEU A 195 -12.25 -6.75 1.25
N THR A 196 -13.51 -7.19 1.19
CA THR A 196 -14.02 -7.89 -0.01
C THR A 196 -14.13 -6.98 -1.23
N ARG A 197 -14.24 -5.66 -1.04
CA ARG A 197 -14.17 -4.69 -2.15
C ARG A 197 -12.76 -4.56 -2.68
N VAL A 198 -11.77 -4.46 -1.78
CA VAL A 198 -10.34 -4.41 -2.15
C VAL A 198 -9.97 -5.66 -2.96
N GLU A 199 -10.35 -6.85 -2.48
CA GLU A 199 -10.10 -8.14 -3.15
C GLU A 199 -10.68 -8.15 -4.59
N ARG A 200 -11.96 -7.77 -4.73
CA ARG A 200 -12.63 -7.72 -6.05
C ARG A 200 -12.01 -6.71 -6.99
N THR A 201 -11.61 -5.54 -6.48
CA THR A 201 -10.96 -4.52 -7.32
C THR A 201 -9.58 -5.00 -7.75
N ALA A 202 -8.79 -5.58 -6.84
CA ALA A 202 -7.50 -6.16 -7.17
C ALA A 202 -7.62 -7.27 -8.23
N GLN A 203 -8.63 -8.14 -8.12
CA GLN A 203 -8.89 -9.18 -9.11
C GLN A 203 -9.25 -8.58 -10.49
N ARG A 204 -10.09 -7.55 -10.55
CA ARG A 204 -10.41 -6.88 -11.82
C ARG A 204 -9.21 -6.18 -12.46
N ILE A 205 -8.30 -5.65 -11.66
CA ILE A 205 -7.04 -5.08 -12.15
C ILE A 205 -6.19 -6.17 -12.83
N THR A 206 -6.10 -7.35 -12.21
CA THR A 206 -5.35 -8.50 -12.80
C THR A 206 -6.03 -9.09 -14.04
N GLU A 207 -7.36 -8.95 -14.17
CA GLU A 207 -8.13 -9.41 -15.33
C GLU A 207 -8.09 -8.44 -16.52
N GLY A 208 -7.34 -7.33 -16.43
CA GLY A 208 -7.09 -6.43 -17.56
C GLY A 208 -7.75 -5.05 -17.45
N ALA A 209 -8.08 -4.59 -16.25
CA ALA A 209 -8.53 -3.24 -16.01
C ALA A 209 -7.55 -2.44 -15.11
N PRO A 210 -6.33 -2.14 -15.59
CA PRO A 210 -5.26 -1.54 -14.79
C PRO A 210 -5.59 -0.11 -14.31
N GLU A 211 -6.52 0.58 -14.95
CA GLU A 211 -6.93 1.95 -14.61
C GLU A 211 -7.75 2.04 -13.29
N LEU A 212 -8.24 0.92 -12.78
CA LEU A 212 -9.07 0.91 -11.58
C LEU A 212 -8.21 1.20 -10.34
N SER A 213 -8.71 2.08 -9.48
CA SER A 213 -8.16 2.32 -8.15
C SER A 213 -9.01 1.63 -7.08
N VAL A 214 -8.35 1.25 -5.99
CA VAL A 214 -9.04 0.67 -4.83
C VAL A 214 -9.77 1.77 -4.06
N PRO A 215 -11.09 1.64 -3.80
CA PRO A 215 -11.83 2.67 -3.10
C PRO A 215 -11.35 2.80 -1.65
N ILE A 216 -11.03 4.02 -1.23
CA ILE A 216 -10.67 4.36 0.15
C ILE A 216 -11.96 4.76 0.85
N THR A 217 -12.42 3.94 1.81
CA THR A 217 -13.67 4.21 2.54
C THR A 217 -13.41 5.08 3.76
N ASP A 218 -12.35 4.80 4.51
CA ASP A 218 -11.93 5.55 5.70
C ASP A 218 -10.41 5.39 5.85
N PRO A 219 -9.62 6.45 5.65
CA PRO A 219 -8.15 6.40 5.66
C PRO A 219 -7.56 6.06 7.02
N ASP A 220 -8.28 6.30 8.12
CA ASP A 220 -7.79 6.10 9.48
C ASP A 220 -7.87 4.63 9.92
N THR A 221 -8.62 3.79 9.19
CA THR A 221 -8.72 2.35 9.46
C THR A 221 -7.54 1.56 8.86
N GLU A 222 -7.27 0.35 9.39
CA GLU A 222 -6.26 -0.56 8.84
C GLU A 222 -6.52 -0.91 7.37
N VAL A 223 -7.79 -1.07 6.99
CA VAL A 223 -8.19 -1.34 5.61
C VAL A 223 -8.01 -0.11 4.73
N GLY A 224 -8.27 1.09 5.26
CA GLY A 224 -8.03 2.35 4.57
C GLY A 224 -6.55 2.58 4.28
N ARG A 225 -5.67 2.37 5.29
CA ARG A 225 -4.22 2.44 5.10
C ARG A 225 -3.69 1.42 4.10
N LEU A 226 -4.23 0.17 4.12
CA LEU A 226 -3.92 -0.85 3.12
C LEU A 226 -4.33 -0.40 1.71
N SER A 227 -5.52 0.19 1.56
CA SER A 227 -6.01 0.70 0.27
C SER A 227 -5.12 1.83 -0.27
N LEU A 228 -4.66 2.75 0.59
CA LEU A 228 -3.71 3.81 0.23
C LEU A 228 -2.36 3.25 -0.23
N ALA A 229 -1.79 2.33 0.55
CA ALA A 229 -0.52 1.69 0.20
C ALA A 229 -0.61 0.93 -1.13
N LEU A 230 -1.72 0.21 -1.36
CA LEU A 230 -1.98 -0.51 -2.60
C LEU A 230 -2.13 0.44 -3.79
N ASN A 231 -2.87 1.54 -3.66
CA ASN A 231 -2.99 2.55 -4.71
C ASN A 231 -1.63 3.18 -5.04
N THR A 232 -0.82 3.51 -4.02
CA THR A 232 0.54 4.04 -4.23
C THR A 232 1.42 3.04 -4.99
N MET A 233 1.32 1.75 -4.68
CA MET A 233 2.03 0.70 -5.41
C MET A 233 1.56 0.59 -6.85
N LEU A 234 0.23 0.62 -7.08
CA LEU A 234 -0.35 0.58 -8.43
C LEU A 234 0.07 1.78 -9.27
N ASP A 235 0.10 2.98 -8.71
CA ASP A 235 0.53 4.19 -9.43
C ASP A 235 2.01 4.14 -9.82
N ARG A 236 2.87 3.62 -8.93
CA ARG A 236 4.29 3.37 -9.26
C ARG A 236 4.44 2.34 -10.36
N LEU A 237 3.66 1.25 -10.31
CA LEU A 237 3.68 0.21 -11.34
C LEU A 237 3.22 0.76 -12.70
N ARG A 238 2.11 1.52 -12.73
CA ARG A 238 1.62 2.20 -13.96
C ARG A 238 2.67 3.12 -14.54
N THR A 239 3.28 3.94 -13.69
CA THR A 239 4.35 4.85 -14.11
C THR A 239 5.55 4.08 -14.69
N ALA A 240 5.94 2.98 -14.07
CA ALA A 240 7.03 2.13 -14.57
C ALA A 240 6.68 1.45 -15.90
N LEU A 241 5.46 0.91 -16.02
CA LEU A 241 4.99 0.32 -17.27
C LEU A 241 4.93 1.33 -18.40
N HIS A 242 4.35 2.51 -18.15
CA HIS A 242 4.27 3.58 -19.16
C HIS A 242 5.66 4.05 -19.61
N ARG A 243 6.62 4.17 -18.68
CA ARG A 243 8.03 4.48 -19.03
C ARG A 243 8.64 3.36 -19.89
N ALA A 244 8.40 2.10 -19.55
CA ALA A 244 8.92 0.97 -20.30
C ALA A 244 8.33 0.92 -21.73
N GLU A 245 7.02 1.13 -21.88
CA GLU A 245 6.34 1.18 -23.18
C GLU A 245 6.86 2.35 -24.03
N THR A 246 7.01 3.53 -23.43
CA THR A 246 7.56 4.72 -24.11
C THR A 246 9.00 4.46 -24.57
N SER A 247 9.84 3.88 -23.69
CA SER A 247 11.22 3.55 -24.02
C SER A 247 11.29 2.49 -25.15
N GLU A 248 10.43 1.46 -25.10
CA GLU A 248 10.35 0.46 -26.16
C GLU A 248 9.96 1.09 -27.51
N GLN A 249 8.97 1.97 -27.47
CA GLN A 249 8.52 2.65 -28.70
C GLN A 249 9.61 3.57 -29.26
N GLN A 250 10.31 4.32 -28.40
CA GLN A 250 11.46 5.14 -28.82
C GLN A 250 12.57 4.28 -29.43
N LEU A 251 12.87 3.12 -28.83
CA LEU A 251 13.86 2.19 -29.38
C LEU A 251 13.44 1.63 -30.75
N ARG A 252 12.16 1.26 -30.91
CA ARG A 252 11.64 0.78 -32.22
C ARG A 252 11.76 1.85 -33.31
N CYS A 253 11.38 3.11 -33.01
CA CYS A 253 11.55 4.23 -33.95
C CYS A 253 13.03 4.44 -34.27
N PHE A 254 13.90 4.48 -33.26
CA PHE A 254 15.35 4.60 -33.45
C PHE A 254 15.93 3.53 -34.37
N MET A 255 15.55 2.25 -34.15
CA MET A 255 16.02 1.15 -35.00
C MET A 255 15.52 1.25 -36.44
N ALA A 256 14.26 1.70 -36.64
CA ALA A 256 13.70 1.91 -37.97
C ALA A 256 14.42 3.02 -38.72
N ASP A 257 14.62 4.17 -38.06
CA ASP A 257 15.29 5.33 -38.67
C ASP A 257 16.75 5.05 -38.98
N ALA A 258 17.50 4.42 -38.04
CA ALA A 258 18.88 3.98 -38.28
C ALA A 258 18.97 3.00 -39.46
N GLY A 259 18.02 2.05 -39.59
CA GLY A 259 17.95 1.13 -40.70
C GLY A 259 17.74 1.82 -42.04
N HIS A 260 16.91 2.86 -42.10
CA HIS A 260 16.69 3.67 -43.30
C HIS A 260 17.93 4.49 -43.69
N GLU A 261 18.56 5.18 -42.73
CA GLU A 261 19.73 6.00 -42.98
C GLU A 261 20.99 5.19 -43.33
N LEU A 262 21.12 3.94 -42.87
CA LEU A 262 22.17 3.03 -43.26
C LEU A 262 21.93 2.41 -44.66
N ARG A 263 20.68 2.14 -45.02
CA ARG A 263 20.34 1.51 -46.30
C ARG A 263 20.68 2.40 -47.49
N THR A 264 20.45 3.70 -47.39
CA THR A 264 20.68 4.68 -48.47
C THR A 264 22.13 4.70 -48.98
N PRO A 265 23.16 4.93 -48.13
CA PRO A 265 24.54 4.92 -48.55
C PRO A 265 25.01 3.52 -48.98
N LEU A 266 24.48 2.45 -48.35
CA LEU A 266 24.79 1.07 -48.75
C LEU A 266 24.31 0.77 -50.18
N THR A 267 23.11 1.18 -50.51
CA THR A 267 22.57 1.02 -51.90
C THR A 267 23.40 1.83 -52.91
N ALA A 268 23.88 3.01 -52.53
CA ALA A 268 24.76 3.79 -53.38
C ALA A 268 26.12 3.09 -53.60
N ILE A 269 26.74 2.55 -52.55
CA ILE A 269 27.98 1.76 -52.64
C ILE A 269 27.79 0.57 -53.57
N GLN A 270 26.70 -0.21 -53.38
CA GLN A 270 26.37 -1.35 -54.22
C GLN A 270 26.22 -0.97 -55.69
N GLY A 271 25.42 0.09 -55.98
CA GLY A 271 25.21 0.55 -57.36
C GLY A 271 26.48 1.02 -58.04
N PHE A 272 27.39 1.76 -57.35
CA PHE A 272 28.67 2.15 -57.92
C PHE A 272 29.62 0.96 -58.05
N ALA A 273 29.59 -0.01 -57.16
CA ALA A 273 30.37 -1.22 -57.28
C ALA A 273 29.91 -2.09 -58.47
N GLU A 274 28.60 -2.25 -58.68
CA GLU A 274 28.01 -2.95 -59.85
C GLU A 274 28.40 -2.22 -61.15
N LEU A 275 28.30 -0.87 -61.15
CA LEU A 275 28.70 -0.09 -62.30
C LEU A 275 30.17 -0.31 -62.72
N LEU A 276 31.09 -0.41 -61.69
CA LEU A 276 32.50 -0.71 -61.94
C LEU A 276 32.75 -2.11 -62.45
N LEU A 277 31.89 -3.09 -62.15
CA LEU A 277 31.97 -4.47 -62.63
C LEU A 277 31.41 -4.62 -64.05
N ASP A 278 30.31 -3.91 -64.36
CA ASP A 278 29.58 -4.08 -65.62
C ASP A 278 30.20 -3.28 -66.77
N GLU A 279 30.98 -2.17 -66.48
CA GLU A 279 31.65 -1.35 -67.49
C GLU A 279 33.18 -1.43 -67.41
N PRO A 280 33.82 -2.57 -67.82
CA PRO A 280 35.31 -2.73 -67.74
C PRO A 280 36.09 -1.73 -68.58
N ARG A 281 35.45 -1.08 -69.56
CA ARG A 281 36.06 -0.09 -70.46
C ARG A 281 35.72 1.38 -70.06
N MET A 282 35.26 1.58 -68.82
CA MET A 282 35.00 2.91 -68.30
C MET A 282 36.26 3.78 -68.33
N SER A 283 36.09 5.11 -68.61
CA SER A 283 37.22 6.03 -68.59
C SER A 283 37.81 6.16 -67.16
N ASP A 284 39.10 6.37 -67.07
CA ASP A 284 39.79 6.49 -65.78
C ASP A 284 39.20 7.59 -64.89
N LEU A 285 38.71 8.68 -65.46
CA LEU A 285 38.04 9.76 -64.72
C LEU A 285 36.76 9.24 -64.06
N ARG A 286 35.87 8.58 -64.76
CA ARG A 286 34.63 8.02 -64.21
C ARG A 286 34.90 6.95 -63.16
N ARG A 287 35.96 6.14 -63.38
CA ARG A 287 36.37 5.12 -62.43
C ARG A 287 36.83 5.74 -61.10
N HIS A 288 37.62 6.83 -61.18
CA HIS A 288 38.05 7.61 -60.02
C HIS A 288 36.84 8.25 -59.28
N GLU A 289 35.87 8.79 -60.01
CA GLU A 289 34.65 9.37 -59.45
C GLU A 289 33.84 8.28 -58.72
N ALA A 290 33.66 7.11 -59.30
CA ALA A 290 32.94 5.98 -58.69
C ALA A 290 33.64 5.51 -57.39
N HIS A 291 34.97 5.34 -57.40
CA HIS A 291 35.73 5.03 -56.17
C HIS A 291 35.62 6.11 -55.10
N ALA A 292 35.69 7.38 -55.50
CA ALA A 292 35.54 8.49 -54.56
C ALA A 292 34.15 8.50 -53.91
N LEU A 293 33.09 8.20 -54.68
CA LEU A 293 31.72 8.11 -54.17
C LEU A 293 31.51 6.89 -53.26
N ILE A 294 32.10 5.74 -53.57
CA ILE A 294 32.10 4.58 -52.66
C ILE A 294 32.79 4.92 -51.33
N ASN A 295 34.00 5.51 -51.40
CA ASN A 295 34.75 5.87 -50.20
C ASN A 295 33.98 6.89 -49.36
N HIS A 296 33.42 7.94 -49.98
CA HIS A 296 32.62 8.94 -49.30
C HIS A 296 31.40 8.34 -48.61
N ASN A 297 30.67 7.40 -49.23
CA ASN A 297 29.54 6.76 -48.60
C ASN A 297 29.96 5.79 -47.48
N ALA A 298 31.11 5.12 -47.60
CA ALA A 298 31.66 4.27 -46.57
C ALA A 298 32.08 5.08 -45.32
N GLU A 299 32.77 6.24 -45.50
CA GLU A 299 33.11 7.15 -44.42
C GLU A 299 31.87 7.77 -43.75
N ARG A 300 30.82 8.06 -44.54
CA ARG A 300 29.55 8.53 -44.03
C ARG A 300 28.89 7.44 -43.15
N MET A 301 28.89 6.17 -43.60
CA MET A 301 28.37 5.07 -42.80
C MET A 301 29.13 4.87 -41.49
N SER A 302 30.47 4.94 -41.52
CA SER A 302 31.29 4.82 -40.31
C SER A 302 30.92 5.90 -39.28
N ARG A 303 30.85 7.16 -39.73
CA ARG A 303 30.40 8.25 -38.85
C ARG A 303 29.00 8.06 -38.29
N LEU A 304 28.06 7.56 -39.12
CA LEU A 304 26.69 7.31 -38.68
C LEU A 304 26.65 6.21 -37.60
N VAL A 305 27.46 5.14 -37.74
CA VAL A 305 27.56 4.06 -36.74
C VAL A 305 28.16 4.60 -35.44
N ASP A 306 29.23 5.41 -35.52
CA ASP A 306 29.85 6.04 -34.33
C ASP A 306 28.84 6.96 -33.62
N ASP A 307 28.08 7.76 -34.37
CA ASP A 307 27.01 8.63 -33.86
C ASP A 307 25.88 7.84 -33.16
N LEU A 308 25.47 6.72 -33.75
CA LEU A 308 24.46 5.83 -33.18
C LEU A 308 24.95 5.17 -31.89
N PHE A 309 26.21 4.69 -31.89
CA PHE A 309 26.83 4.09 -30.71
C PHE A 309 26.93 5.09 -29.57
N LEU A 310 27.34 6.32 -29.85
CA LEU A 310 27.40 7.39 -28.87
C LEU A 310 26.04 7.70 -28.26
N LEU A 311 25.01 7.86 -29.09
CA LEU A 311 23.62 8.10 -28.64
C LEU A 311 23.04 6.94 -27.81
N ALA A 312 23.47 5.71 -28.06
CA ALA A 312 23.06 4.55 -27.30
C ALA A 312 23.75 4.49 -25.91
N THR A 313 24.98 4.99 -25.80
CA THR A 313 25.78 4.94 -24.56
C THR A 313 25.53 6.12 -23.63
N LEU A 314 25.17 7.28 -24.14
CA LEU A 314 24.93 8.51 -23.35
C LEU A 314 23.68 8.43 -22.46
N GLY A 315 22.71 7.55 -22.77
CA GLY A 315 21.42 7.48 -22.04
C GLY A 315 21.46 6.79 -20.67
N ASP A 316 22.45 5.90 -20.41
CA ASP A 316 22.39 4.96 -19.28
C ASP A 316 23.59 5.00 -18.31
N THR A 317 24.66 5.77 -18.62
CA THR A 317 25.87 5.68 -17.81
C THR A 317 26.36 7.06 -17.36
N PRO A 318 26.69 7.24 -16.06
CA PRO A 318 27.40 8.44 -15.61
C PRO A 318 28.68 8.62 -16.39
N LEU A 319 29.01 9.85 -16.80
CA LEU A 319 30.23 10.18 -17.55
C LEU A 319 31.45 9.59 -16.82
N PRO A 320 32.20 8.68 -17.44
CA PRO A 320 33.31 8.00 -16.77
C PRO A 320 34.53 8.92 -16.53
N HIS A 321 34.66 10.00 -17.29
CA HIS A 321 35.77 10.95 -17.23
C HIS A 321 35.21 12.36 -17.14
N ARG A 322 35.33 12.99 -15.98
CA ARG A 322 35.07 14.42 -15.80
C ARG A 322 36.37 15.10 -15.35
N GLU A 323 36.80 16.08 -16.13
CA GLU A 323 37.94 16.93 -15.77
C GLU A 323 37.51 18.40 -15.89
N THR A 324 38.35 19.28 -15.39
CA THR A 324 38.15 20.73 -15.54
C THR A 324 38.44 21.12 -16.98
N VAL A 325 37.46 21.68 -17.66
CA VAL A 325 37.55 22.10 -19.07
C VAL A 325 37.41 23.62 -19.15
N ASP A 326 38.41 24.28 -19.73
CA ASP A 326 38.29 25.69 -20.10
C ASP A 326 37.53 25.85 -21.40
N LEU A 327 36.31 26.47 -21.31
CA LEU A 327 35.43 26.66 -22.42
C LEU A 327 35.99 27.61 -23.48
N LEU A 328 36.87 28.54 -23.11
CA LEU A 328 37.48 29.45 -24.05
C LEU A 328 38.49 28.72 -24.94
N SER A 329 39.38 27.94 -24.36
CA SER A 329 40.32 27.10 -25.09
C SER A 329 39.60 26.08 -25.98
N LEU A 330 38.54 25.44 -25.46
CA LEU A 330 37.70 24.50 -26.22
C LEU A 330 37.04 25.15 -27.44
N ALA A 331 36.53 26.37 -27.30
CA ALA A 331 35.95 27.12 -28.39
C ALA A 331 36.97 27.51 -29.44
N ALA A 332 38.17 27.95 -29.03
CA ALA A 332 39.27 28.31 -29.93
C ALA A 332 39.71 27.11 -30.78
N ASP A 333 39.89 25.94 -30.17
CA ASP A 333 40.29 24.70 -30.85
C ASP A 333 39.21 24.23 -31.85
N ALA A 334 37.93 24.30 -31.44
CA ALA A 334 36.79 23.96 -32.32
C ALA A 334 36.72 24.92 -33.55
N ILE A 335 36.95 26.21 -33.33
CA ILE A 335 37.03 27.21 -34.41
C ILE A 335 38.17 26.90 -35.35
N ALA A 336 39.40 26.67 -34.85
CA ALA A 336 40.56 26.34 -35.64
C ALA A 336 40.34 25.09 -36.52
N THR A 337 39.79 24.05 -35.93
CA THR A 337 39.42 22.79 -36.64
C THR A 337 38.41 23.03 -37.74
N THR A 338 37.37 23.85 -37.45
CA THR A 338 36.30 24.15 -38.42
C THR A 338 36.80 25.07 -39.54
N ALA A 339 37.66 26.01 -39.25
CA ALA A 339 38.28 26.93 -40.25
C ALA A 339 39.11 26.16 -41.29
N VAL A 340 39.80 25.11 -40.89
CA VAL A 340 40.55 24.24 -41.84
C VAL A 340 39.60 23.55 -42.83
N ARG A 341 38.42 23.07 -42.35
CA ARG A 341 37.42 22.41 -43.19
C ARG A 341 36.59 23.38 -44.06
N HIS A 342 36.46 24.61 -43.57
CA HIS A 342 35.64 25.65 -44.24
C HIS A 342 36.44 26.97 -44.43
N PRO A 343 37.52 27.01 -45.25
CA PRO A 343 38.44 28.11 -45.33
C PRO A 343 37.83 29.42 -45.85
N ARG A 344 36.65 29.35 -46.44
CA ARG A 344 35.91 30.55 -46.96
C ARG A 344 34.97 31.15 -45.91
N ARG A 345 34.86 30.56 -44.71
CA ARG A 345 33.97 31.02 -43.66
C ARG A 345 34.70 31.95 -42.68
N SER A 346 34.04 33.06 -42.36
CA SER A 346 34.54 33.97 -41.30
C SER A 346 33.91 33.53 -39.96
N ILE A 347 34.72 32.93 -39.07
CA ILE A 347 34.31 32.56 -37.73
C ILE A 347 35.07 33.48 -36.76
N THR A 348 34.35 34.22 -35.90
CA THR A 348 34.92 35.13 -34.91
C THR A 348 34.65 34.63 -33.51
N LEU A 349 35.67 34.79 -32.62
CA LEU A 349 35.51 34.51 -31.17
C LEU A 349 35.38 35.87 -30.46
N GLU A 350 34.31 36.01 -29.67
CA GLU A 350 33.93 37.25 -29.00
C GLU A 350 33.57 36.96 -27.55
N PRO A 351 33.79 37.91 -26.60
CA PRO A 351 33.25 37.72 -25.25
C PRO A 351 31.76 37.77 -25.24
N LEU A 352 31.13 36.98 -24.33
CA LEU A 352 29.70 37.07 -24.04
C LEU A 352 29.48 38.37 -23.25
N LEU A 353 28.78 39.32 -23.84
CA LEU A 353 28.47 40.62 -23.20
C LEU A 353 27.48 40.40 -22.05
N SER A 354 27.94 40.46 -20.81
CA SER A 354 27.07 40.58 -19.65
C SER A 354 26.58 42.03 -19.52
N ARG A 355 25.30 42.22 -19.28
CA ARG A 355 24.67 43.54 -19.10
C ARG A 355 24.94 44.18 -17.73
N SER A 356 25.58 43.47 -16.80
CA SER A 356 26.01 44.05 -15.54
C SER A 356 27.26 44.87 -15.76
N GLY A 357 27.10 46.20 -15.79
CA GLY A 357 28.10 47.20 -16.14
C GLY A 357 29.43 47.12 -15.38
N GLY A 358 30.32 46.33 -15.88
CA GLY A 358 31.73 46.31 -15.53
C GLY A 358 32.53 46.50 -16.81
N ASP A 359 33.39 47.50 -16.80
CA ASP A 359 34.22 48.03 -17.92
C ASP A 359 35.42 47.12 -18.24
N GLU A 360 35.33 45.80 -18.18
CA GLU A 360 36.44 44.91 -18.58
C GLU A 360 36.04 44.02 -19.75
N HIS A 361 36.50 44.39 -20.93
CA HIS A 361 36.33 43.67 -22.20
C HIS A 361 37.43 42.58 -22.35
N GLY A 362 37.56 41.71 -21.37
CA GLY A 362 38.44 40.56 -21.40
C GLY A 362 37.70 39.27 -21.75
N LEU A 363 38.38 38.33 -22.42
CA LEU A 363 37.92 36.94 -22.51
C LEU A 363 38.29 36.28 -21.18
N ASP A 364 37.29 36.09 -20.31
CA ASP A 364 37.50 35.42 -19.03
C ASP A 364 37.63 33.93 -19.23
N ILE A 365 38.46 33.28 -18.39
CA ILE A 365 38.54 31.80 -18.31
C ILE A 365 37.26 31.31 -17.68
N VAL A 366 36.55 30.45 -18.40
CA VAL A 366 35.30 29.82 -17.94
C VAL A 366 35.51 28.35 -17.77
N GLU A 367 35.54 27.89 -16.55
CA GLU A 367 35.78 26.48 -16.22
C GLU A 367 34.47 25.73 -15.95
N THR A 368 34.35 24.53 -16.52
CA THR A 368 33.26 23.59 -16.26
C THR A 368 33.82 22.19 -15.99
N SER A 369 33.01 21.32 -15.40
CA SER A 369 33.36 19.91 -15.23
C SER A 369 32.73 19.07 -16.34
N GLY A 370 33.56 18.42 -17.15
CA GLY A 370 33.04 17.60 -18.25
C GLY A 370 34.12 16.74 -18.94
N ASP A 371 33.68 16.02 -19.97
CA ASP A 371 34.56 15.33 -20.90
C ASP A 371 34.90 16.26 -22.08
N PRO A 372 36.19 16.66 -22.22
CA PRO A 372 36.62 17.63 -23.24
C PRO A 372 36.34 17.13 -24.68
N HIS A 373 36.45 15.81 -24.91
CA HIS A 373 36.22 15.23 -26.23
C HIS A 373 34.74 15.32 -26.61
N GLN A 374 33.81 15.02 -25.67
CA GLN A 374 32.40 15.12 -25.88
C GLN A 374 31.97 16.60 -26.05
N LEU A 375 32.49 17.52 -25.22
CA LEU A 375 32.16 18.93 -25.34
C LEU A 375 32.73 19.53 -26.65
N ALA A 376 33.95 19.10 -27.10
CA ALA A 376 34.44 19.45 -28.42
C ALA A 376 33.54 18.96 -29.56
N GLN A 377 32.97 17.77 -29.41
CA GLN A 377 32.00 17.25 -30.38
C GLN A 377 30.70 18.08 -30.43
N VAL A 378 30.19 18.57 -29.27
CA VAL A 378 29.06 19.50 -29.25
C VAL A 378 29.38 20.76 -30.11
N LEU A 379 30.51 21.41 -29.83
CA LEU A 379 30.91 22.61 -30.56
C LEU A 379 31.15 22.32 -32.04
N GLY A 380 31.81 21.21 -32.37
CA GLY A 380 32.00 20.76 -33.75
C GLY A 380 30.67 20.60 -34.51
N ASN A 381 29.65 20.00 -33.87
CA ASN A 381 28.32 19.83 -34.44
C ASN A 381 27.62 21.18 -34.64
N LEU A 382 27.68 22.10 -33.65
CA LEU A 382 27.07 23.44 -33.77
C LEU A 382 27.73 24.28 -34.87
N LEU A 383 29.07 24.29 -34.90
CA LEU A 383 29.84 25.02 -35.89
C LEU A 383 29.65 24.44 -37.31
N SER A 384 29.70 23.10 -37.45
CA SER A 384 29.42 22.43 -38.71
C SER A 384 28.02 22.77 -39.24
N ASN A 385 27.03 22.77 -38.34
CA ASN A 385 25.65 23.14 -38.68
C ASN A 385 25.56 24.61 -39.16
N ALA A 386 26.16 25.54 -38.43
CA ALA A 386 26.23 26.93 -38.81
C ALA A 386 26.91 27.14 -40.19
N CYS A 387 27.98 26.41 -40.47
CA CYS A 387 28.66 26.48 -41.77
C CYS A 387 27.89 25.81 -42.91
N ALA A 388 27.23 24.66 -42.66
CA ALA A 388 26.54 23.91 -43.71
C ALA A 388 25.21 24.52 -44.11
N HIS A 389 24.50 25.20 -43.21
CA HIS A 389 23.14 25.65 -43.44
C HIS A 389 23.02 27.17 -43.75
N THR A 390 24.13 27.86 -43.83
CA THR A 390 24.18 29.28 -44.18
C THR A 390 24.82 29.49 -45.55
N PRO A 391 24.46 30.56 -46.32
CA PRO A 391 25.12 30.90 -47.58
C PRO A 391 26.63 31.20 -47.40
N ASP A 392 27.40 31.05 -48.49
CA ASP A 392 28.84 31.41 -48.48
C ASP A 392 29.01 32.90 -48.16
N GLY A 393 30.00 33.19 -47.28
CA GLY A 393 30.25 34.57 -46.82
C GLY A 393 29.44 35.01 -45.58
N THR A 394 28.53 34.17 -45.09
CA THR A 394 27.82 34.43 -43.82
C THR A 394 28.81 34.37 -42.64
N ARG A 395 28.74 35.39 -41.76
CA ARG A 395 29.56 35.42 -40.54
C ARG A 395 28.98 34.47 -39.48
N VAL A 396 29.84 33.67 -38.88
CA VAL A 396 29.54 32.84 -37.70
C VAL A 396 30.26 33.46 -36.51
N ARG A 397 29.54 33.72 -35.43
CA ARG A 397 30.10 34.29 -34.19
C ARG A 397 30.00 33.24 -33.06
N VAL A 398 31.12 33.02 -32.38
CA VAL A 398 31.19 32.24 -31.18
C VAL A 398 31.43 33.15 -30.01
N ARG A 399 30.59 33.10 -28.99
CA ARG A 399 30.74 33.92 -27.79
C ARG A 399 30.90 32.99 -26.57
N VAL A 400 31.82 33.34 -25.68
CA VAL A 400 32.11 32.57 -24.47
C VAL A 400 32.09 33.52 -23.27
N GLY A 401 31.52 33.07 -22.18
CA GLY A 401 31.49 33.84 -20.92
C GLY A 401 30.66 33.19 -19.86
N ASN A 402 30.60 33.81 -18.69
CA ASN A 402 29.84 33.38 -17.54
C ASN A 402 28.49 34.12 -17.51
N ALA A 403 27.47 33.43 -16.99
CA ALA A 403 26.15 34.01 -16.74
C ALA A 403 25.50 33.35 -15.54
N HIS A 404 24.47 33.98 -14.99
CA HIS A 404 23.64 33.34 -13.98
C HIS A 404 22.34 32.84 -14.61
N ALA A 405 21.92 31.66 -14.28
CA ALA A 405 20.68 31.10 -14.74
C ALA A 405 19.49 32.01 -14.32
N GLY A 406 18.66 32.40 -15.29
CA GLY A 406 17.54 33.32 -15.05
C GLY A 406 17.85 34.80 -15.31
N GLU A 407 19.11 35.18 -15.55
CA GLU A 407 19.41 36.54 -16.06
C GLU A 407 18.92 36.74 -17.49
N HIS A 408 18.65 38.03 -17.88
CA HIS A 408 18.06 38.36 -19.16
C HIS A 408 18.87 37.79 -20.35
N GLY A 409 18.32 36.75 -20.96
CA GLY A 409 18.92 36.04 -22.10
C GLY A 409 19.48 34.67 -21.81
N CYS A 410 19.76 34.33 -20.57
CA CYS A 410 20.28 33.03 -20.17
C CYS A 410 19.23 32.27 -19.32
N GLY A 411 18.66 31.21 -19.86
CA GLY A 411 17.67 30.38 -19.13
C GLY A 411 16.30 31.04 -18.88
N THR A 412 16.04 32.26 -19.34
CA THR A 412 14.72 32.93 -19.20
C THR A 412 13.69 32.24 -20.07
N ASP A 413 12.50 32.08 -19.51
CA ASP A 413 11.37 31.41 -20.15
C ASP A 413 10.71 32.26 -21.24
N ARG A 414 11.39 32.36 -22.40
CA ARG A 414 10.77 32.90 -23.60
C ARG A 414 9.98 31.79 -24.29
N PRO A 415 8.69 31.99 -24.61
CA PRO A 415 7.85 30.94 -25.20
C PRO A 415 8.35 30.47 -26.59
N ASP A 416 9.12 31.30 -27.30
CA ASP A 416 9.58 30.99 -28.67
C ASP A 416 10.94 30.26 -28.70
N ARG A 417 11.55 29.95 -27.55
CA ARG A 417 12.87 29.33 -27.49
C ARG A 417 12.76 27.82 -27.32
N VAL A 418 13.38 27.06 -28.21
CA VAL A 418 13.44 25.58 -28.12
C VAL A 418 14.62 25.18 -27.23
N ARG A 419 14.45 24.15 -26.42
CA ARG A 419 15.38 23.81 -25.34
C ARG A 419 15.45 22.31 -25.13
N THR A 420 16.60 21.82 -24.61
CA THR A 420 16.78 20.45 -24.14
C THR A 420 17.13 20.47 -22.65
N GLY A 421 16.76 19.40 -21.95
CA GLY A 421 17.07 19.23 -20.54
C GLY A 421 16.33 20.15 -19.56
N PRO A 422 16.44 19.90 -18.26
CA PRO A 422 15.81 20.70 -17.23
C PRO A 422 16.45 22.09 -17.10
N PRO A 423 15.69 23.13 -16.73
CA PRO A 423 16.26 24.42 -16.45
C PRO A 423 17.21 24.37 -15.26
N PRO A 424 18.40 24.98 -15.33
CA PRO A 424 19.20 25.18 -14.14
C PRO A 424 18.45 26.04 -13.12
N ALA A 425 18.70 25.83 -11.83
CA ALA A 425 18.05 26.63 -10.78
C ALA A 425 18.37 28.12 -10.97
N PRO A 426 17.40 29.02 -10.78
CA PRO A 426 17.66 30.46 -10.92
C PRO A 426 18.80 30.91 -10.01
N GLY A 427 19.71 31.73 -10.56
CA GLY A 427 20.89 32.22 -9.84
C GLY A 427 22.09 31.26 -9.83
N THR A 428 21.98 30.07 -10.43
CA THR A 428 23.12 29.16 -10.57
C THR A 428 24.13 29.73 -11.56
N PRO A 429 25.44 29.82 -11.22
CA PRO A 429 26.45 30.23 -12.16
C PRO A 429 26.63 29.17 -13.26
N VAL A 430 26.64 29.59 -14.50
CA VAL A 430 26.78 28.74 -15.68
C VAL A 430 27.79 29.31 -16.66
N GLY A 431 28.64 28.46 -17.18
CA GLY A 431 29.45 28.76 -18.34
C GLY A 431 28.60 28.66 -19.60
N VAL A 432 28.72 29.65 -20.49
CA VAL A 432 27.92 29.78 -21.72
C VAL A 432 28.83 29.82 -22.92
N ILE A 433 28.55 28.96 -23.91
CA ILE A 433 29.06 29.12 -25.29
C ILE A 433 27.86 29.36 -26.20
N GLU A 434 27.91 30.47 -26.91
CA GLU A 434 26.93 30.85 -27.92
C GLU A 434 27.51 30.73 -29.33
N VAL A 435 26.85 30.01 -30.23
CA VAL A 435 27.18 29.93 -31.65
C VAL A 435 26.05 30.55 -32.43
N ALA A 436 26.30 31.71 -33.04
CA ALA A 436 25.32 32.49 -33.78
C ALA A 436 25.69 32.60 -35.25
N ASP A 437 24.74 32.31 -36.13
CA ASP A 437 24.83 32.54 -37.57
C ASP A 437 23.79 33.56 -38.02
N SER A 438 24.05 34.19 -39.15
CA SER A 438 23.12 35.15 -39.81
C SER A 438 22.49 34.49 -41.05
N GLY A 439 22.11 33.25 -40.96
CA GLY A 439 21.47 32.46 -42.01
C GLY A 439 19.97 32.74 -42.15
N PRO A 440 19.24 31.88 -42.87
CA PRO A 440 17.82 32.08 -43.11
C PRO A 440 16.93 31.82 -41.89
N GLY A 441 17.48 31.28 -40.77
CA GLY A 441 16.71 30.91 -39.61
C GLY A 441 15.77 29.72 -39.86
N LEU A 442 14.91 29.46 -38.90
CA LEU A 442 13.94 28.35 -38.92
C LEU A 442 12.54 28.87 -38.58
N ALA A 443 11.52 28.23 -39.17
CA ALA A 443 10.14 28.45 -38.76
C ALA A 443 9.86 27.80 -37.40
N PRO A 444 8.87 28.25 -36.61
CA PRO A 444 8.61 27.74 -35.27
C PRO A 444 8.33 26.23 -35.24
N ASP A 445 7.61 25.68 -36.22
CA ASP A 445 7.32 24.27 -36.41
C ASP A 445 8.59 23.45 -36.68
N GLN A 446 9.51 23.99 -37.47
CA GLN A 446 10.80 23.38 -37.73
C GLN A 446 11.73 23.45 -36.52
N ALA A 447 11.74 24.58 -35.82
CA ALA A 447 12.55 24.78 -34.62
C ALA A 447 12.19 23.79 -33.49
N ALA A 448 10.90 23.50 -33.33
CA ALA A 448 10.42 22.58 -32.30
C ALA A 448 11.04 21.17 -32.39
N HIS A 449 11.43 20.72 -33.57
CA HIS A 449 11.96 19.40 -33.89
C HIS A 449 13.47 19.34 -34.14
N VAL A 450 14.16 20.50 -34.03
CA VAL A 450 15.58 20.58 -34.46
C VAL A 450 16.52 19.65 -33.70
N PHE A 451 16.18 19.29 -32.45
CA PHE A 451 16.94 18.38 -31.61
C PHE A 451 16.47 16.93 -31.73
N ASP A 452 15.40 16.66 -32.51
CA ASP A 452 14.93 15.30 -32.73
C ASP A 452 15.93 14.53 -33.60
N ARG A 453 16.06 13.24 -33.32
CA ARG A 453 16.96 12.35 -34.07
C ARG A 453 16.51 12.23 -35.52
N PHE A 454 17.46 12.30 -36.46
CA PHE A 454 17.25 12.23 -37.90
C PHE A 454 16.36 13.35 -38.49
N TYR A 455 16.01 14.36 -37.69
CA TYR A 455 15.22 15.45 -38.17
C TYR A 455 16.03 16.33 -39.13
N ARG A 456 15.38 16.72 -40.22
CA ARG A 456 15.93 17.64 -41.26
C ARG A 456 14.84 18.58 -41.70
N ALA A 457 15.09 19.89 -41.53
CA ALA A 457 14.17 20.91 -42.05
C ALA A 457 14.14 20.83 -43.58
N GLU A 458 12.95 20.65 -44.17
CA GLU A 458 12.79 20.70 -45.63
C GLU A 458 13.10 22.09 -46.15
N ARG A 459 14.07 22.15 -47.08
CA ARG A 459 14.40 23.38 -47.82
C ARG A 459 14.23 23.14 -49.30
N PRO A 460 13.62 24.13 -50.05
CA PRO A 460 13.58 24.08 -51.50
C PRO A 460 14.98 24.32 -52.06
N GLY A 461 15.58 23.30 -52.68
CA GLY A 461 16.89 23.42 -53.35
C GLY A 461 17.52 22.04 -53.66
N PRO A 462 18.60 21.98 -54.45
CA PRO A 462 19.26 20.73 -54.75
C PRO A 462 19.85 20.10 -53.45
N ARG A 463 19.58 18.81 -53.27
CA ARG A 463 19.95 17.96 -52.10
C ARG A 463 21.48 17.73 -51.95
N THR A 464 22.30 18.76 -52.06
CA THR A 464 23.77 18.59 -52.09
C THR A 464 24.46 18.64 -50.71
N GLN A 465 23.71 18.90 -49.60
CA GLN A 465 24.31 18.94 -48.27
C GLN A 465 23.85 17.75 -47.42
N SER A 466 24.79 16.85 -47.17
CA SER A 466 24.59 15.50 -46.60
C SER A 466 24.91 15.53 -45.12
N GLY A 467 23.91 15.86 -44.28
CA GLY A 467 23.95 15.59 -42.85
C GLY A 467 23.11 14.35 -42.48
N SER A 468 23.49 13.59 -41.44
CA SER A 468 22.72 12.45 -40.91
C SER A 468 21.46 12.87 -40.12
N GLY A 469 21.33 14.17 -39.78
CA GLY A 469 20.29 14.64 -38.86
C GLY A 469 20.52 14.22 -37.39
N LEU A 470 21.69 13.67 -37.07
CA LEU A 470 22.06 13.24 -35.72
C LEU A 470 22.89 14.29 -34.94
N GLY A 471 23.59 15.19 -35.63
CA GLY A 471 24.56 16.10 -34.98
C GLY A 471 23.97 16.97 -33.86
N LEU A 472 22.76 17.54 -34.07
CA LEU A 472 22.09 18.33 -33.01
C LEU A 472 21.49 17.46 -31.93
N ALA A 473 20.98 16.29 -32.27
CA ALA A 473 20.52 15.30 -31.27
C ALA A 473 21.67 14.82 -30.36
N ILE A 474 22.86 14.58 -30.96
CA ILE A 474 24.09 14.24 -30.21
C ILE A 474 24.51 15.42 -29.31
N ALA A 475 24.52 16.63 -29.86
CA ALA A 475 24.85 17.82 -29.07
C ALA A 475 23.92 17.97 -27.86
N ALA A 476 22.62 17.74 -28.04
CA ALA A 476 21.63 17.74 -26.99
C ALA A 476 21.90 16.65 -25.94
N ALA A 477 22.11 15.41 -26.38
CA ALA A 477 22.35 14.26 -25.49
C ALA A 477 23.66 14.42 -24.67
N ILE A 478 24.73 14.88 -25.29
CA ILE A 478 26.00 15.18 -24.57
C ILE A 478 25.75 16.28 -23.54
N THR A 479 25.08 17.36 -23.93
CA THR A 479 24.81 18.49 -23.04
C THR A 479 23.99 18.03 -21.81
N GLU A 480 22.97 17.21 -22.01
CA GLU A 480 22.15 16.62 -20.92
C GLU A 480 22.98 15.71 -20.01
N ALA A 481 23.87 14.88 -20.57
CA ALA A 481 24.79 14.02 -19.80
C ALA A 481 25.75 14.85 -18.92
N HIS A 482 26.05 16.08 -19.31
CA HIS A 482 26.84 17.04 -18.54
C HIS A 482 26.00 17.89 -17.58
N ALA A 483 24.72 17.53 -17.36
CA ALA A 483 23.77 18.33 -16.57
C ALA A 483 23.60 19.77 -17.08
N GLY A 484 23.93 19.99 -18.34
CA GLY A 484 23.81 21.26 -19.04
C GLY A 484 22.48 21.38 -19.79
N ARG A 485 22.37 22.47 -20.53
CA ARG A 485 21.19 22.79 -21.35
C ARG A 485 21.61 23.37 -22.69
N LEU A 486 21.00 22.89 -23.78
CA LEU A 486 21.18 23.47 -25.10
C LEU A 486 19.89 24.21 -25.48
N GLU A 487 20.04 25.47 -25.90
CA GLU A 487 18.95 26.37 -26.30
C GLU A 487 19.12 26.80 -27.74
N LEU A 488 18.01 26.96 -28.46
CA LEU A 488 17.95 27.57 -29.78
C LEU A 488 17.03 28.79 -29.75
N ASP A 489 17.59 29.92 -30.19
CA ASP A 489 16.84 31.14 -30.51
C ASP A 489 16.91 31.36 -32.02
N THR A 490 15.79 31.37 -32.73
CA THR A 490 15.76 31.47 -34.18
C THR A 490 14.46 32.11 -34.64
N ARG A 491 14.56 32.86 -35.74
CA ARG A 491 13.42 33.39 -36.48
C ARG A 491 13.72 33.37 -37.98
N PRO A 492 12.70 33.17 -38.82
CA PRO A 492 12.87 33.26 -40.26
C PRO A 492 13.53 34.58 -40.66
N GLY A 493 14.66 34.51 -41.36
CA GLY A 493 15.43 35.67 -41.82
C GLY A 493 16.42 36.28 -40.83
N GLU A 494 16.42 35.82 -39.54
CA GLU A 494 17.31 36.40 -38.51
C GLU A 494 18.46 35.45 -38.12
N GLY A 495 18.55 34.24 -38.72
CA GLY A 495 19.54 33.26 -38.43
C GLY A 495 19.21 32.36 -37.23
N CYS A 496 20.19 31.61 -36.77
CA CYS A 496 20.10 30.74 -35.62
C CYS A 496 21.16 31.10 -34.56
N THR A 497 20.76 31.03 -33.29
CA THR A 497 21.66 31.23 -32.16
C THR A 497 21.48 30.04 -31.23
N PHE A 498 22.48 29.14 -31.19
CA PHE A 498 22.56 28.04 -30.26
C PHE A 498 23.35 28.47 -29.02
N ARG A 499 22.82 28.17 -27.83
CA ARG A 499 23.49 28.42 -26.55
C ARG A 499 23.67 27.13 -25.80
N LEU A 500 24.92 26.79 -25.50
CA LEU A 500 25.32 25.72 -24.61
C LEU A 500 25.52 26.30 -23.22
N LEU A 501 24.73 25.88 -22.26
CA LEU A 501 24.81 26.24 -20.86
C LEU A 501 25.32 25.04 -20.08
N LEU A 502 26.43 25.20 -19.37
CA LEU A 502 27.03 24.15 -18.54
C LEU A 502 27.17 24.65 -17.10
N PRO A 503 26.92 23.82 -16.08
CA PRO A 503 27.17 24.22 -14.70
C PRO A 503 28.64 24.59 -14.53
N GLU A 504 28.89 25.77 -13.92
CA GLU A 504 30.24 26.16 -13.55
C GLU A 504 30.79 25.26 -12.47
N PHE A 505 32.09 25.01 -12.48
CA PHE A 505 32.71 24.24 -11.41
C PHE A 505 32.54 25.04 -10.11
N PRO A 506 31.96 24.47 -9.03
CA PRO A 506 31.88 25.21 -7.78
C PRO A 506 33.31 25.56 -7.36
N ASP A 507 33.58 26.84 -7.29
CA ASP A 507 34.86 27.38 -6.84
C ASP A 507 35.39 26.56 -5.67
N ARG A 508 36.67 26.12 -5.73
CA ARG A 508 37.37 25.64 -4.56
C ARG A 508 37.27 26.76 -3.54
N VAL A 509 36.38 26.57 -2.54
CA VAL A 509 36.38 27.38 -1.33
C VAL A 509 37.85 27.51 -0.95
N SER A 510 38.40 28.69 -1.15
CA SER A 510 39.73 29.05 -0.71
C SER A 510 39.76 28.84 0.80
N VAL A 511 40.51 27.79 1.21
CA VAL A 511 40.85 27.48 2.59
C VAL A 511 41.94 28.43 3.05
#